data_7b37a8c62e504d2f77da512f10936304
#
_entry.id   7b37a8c62e504d2f77da512f10936304
#
_cell.length_a   1.000
_cell.length_b   1.000
_cell.length_c   1.000
_cell.angle_alpha   90.00
_cell.angle_beta   90.00
_cell.angle_gamma   90.00
#
_symmetry.space_group_name_H-M   'P 1'
#
loop_
_entity.id
_entity.type
_entity.pdbx_description
1 polymer ?
#
loop_
_entity_poly.entity_id
_entity_poly.type
_entity_poly.pdbx_seq_one_letter_code
_entity_poly.pdbx_strand_id
1 'polypeptide(L)'
;MSYPKNQNSFRISLEQLLSDIASAHDTAQTISEATGEHRSNIKGILDERGYHKKAFADFRAMHAMSDDKFADYWRTFKACVDAYEAEAESRIQDLLDRKGEETSGMEADMAAE
;
A
#
# COMPACT_ATOMS: atom_id res chain seq x y z
N MET A 1 30.82 17.86 -18.78
CA MET A 1 30.95 16.92 -17.66
C MET A 1 32.07 17.38 -16.73
N SER A 2 31.78 17.43 -15.45
CA SER A 2 32.74 17.91 -14.44
C SER A 2 33.40 16.73 -13.74
N TYR A 3 34.71 16.68 -13.79
CA TYR A 3 35.48 15.66 -13.07
C TYR A 3 35.93 16.17 -11.71
N PRO A 4 36.22 15.27 -10.77
CA PRO A 4 36.77 15.67 -9.47
C PRO A 4 38.03 16.53 -9.61
N LYS A 5 38.28 17.38 -8.62
CA LYS A 5 39.42 18.27 -8.63
C LYS A 5 40.77 17.52 -8.73
N ASN A 6 40.80 16.28 -8.25
CA ASN A 6 42.01 15.45 -8.25
C ASN A 6 41.99 14.42 -9.38
N GLN A 7 41.60 14.84 -10.57
CA GLN A 7 41.51 13.95 -11.73
C GLN A 7 42.79 13.15 -11.96
N ASN A 8 43.98 13.77 -11.78
CA ASN A 8 45.25 13.10 -11.99
C ASN A 8 45.54 12.02 -10.94
N SER A 9 44.96 12.10 -9.77
CA SER A 9 45.10 11.10 -8.71
C SER A 9 43.89 10.20 -8.59
N PHE A 10 42.84 10.44 -9.40
CA PHE A 10 41.64 9.61 -9.40
C PHE A 10 41.91 8.32 -10.14
N ARG A 11 42.24 7.30 -9.38
CA ARG A 11 42.49 5.97 -9.90
C ARG A 11 41.64 4.96 -9.14
N ILE A 12 41.10 4.02 -9.86
CA ILE A 12 40.26 2.97 -9.29
C ILE A 12 41.06 1.66 -9.34
N SER A 13 41.25 1.05 -8.19
CA SER A 13 41.81 -0.30 -8.11
C SER A 13 40.72 -1.29 -8.51
N LEU A 14 41.05 -2.24 -9.35
CA LEU A 14 40.10 -3.30 -9.75
C LEU A 14 39.60 -4.08 -8.53
N GLU A 15 40.52 -4.41 -7.63
CA GLU A 15 40.19 -5.13 -6.40
C GLU A 15 39.18 -4.36 -5.56
N GLN A 16 39.40 -3.06 -5.36
CA GLN A 16 38.48 -2.21 -4.59
C GLN A 16 37.16 -2.06 -5.31
N LEU A 17 37.15 -1.89 -6.62
CA LEU A 17 35.93 -1.79 -7.41
C LEU A 17 35.08 -3.04 -7.29
N LEU A 18 35.69 -4.22 -7.41
CA LEU A 18 34.97 -5.48 -7.29
C LEU A 18 34.38 -5.66 -5.89
N SER A 19 35.11 -5.25 -4.86
CA SER A 19 34.64 -5.27 -3.47
C SER A 19 33.40 -4.35 -3.28
N ASP A 20 33.48 -3.15 -3.85
CA ASP A 20 32.38 -2.18 -3.76
C ASP A 20 31.14 -2.66 -4.51
N ILE A 21 31.33 -3.26 -5.68
CA ILE A 21 30.22 -3.84 -6.46
C ILE A 21 29.54 -4.96 -5.67
N ALA A 22 30.34 -5.85 -5.07
CA ALA A 22 29.80 -6.95 -4.26
C ALA A 22 29.01 -6.42 -3.06
N SER A 23 29.54 -5.42 -2.37
CA SER A 23 28.87 -4.79 -1.22
C SER A 23 27.54 -4.16 -1.62
N ALA A 24 27.53 -3.41 -2.73
CA ALA A 24 26.31 -2.79 -3.24
C ALA A 24 25.28 -3.84 -3.67
N HIS A 25 25.72 -4.92 -4.30
CA HIS A 25 24.85 -6.02 -4.70
C HIS A 25 24.20 -6.70 -3.49
N ASP A 26 24.98 -7.00 -2.46
CA ASP A 26 24.48 -7.63 -1.24
C ASP A 26 23.44 -6.75 -0.55
N THR A 27 23.69 -5.46 -0.47
CA THR A 27 22.73 -4.50 0.11
C THR A 27 21.42 -4.47 -0.70
N ALA A 28 21.51 -4.41 -2.02
CA ALA A 28 20.35 -4.42 -2.91
C ALA A 28 19.54 -5.70 -2.76
N GLN A 29 20.21 -6.84 -2.63
CA GLN A 29 19.56 -8.13 -2.43
C GLN A 29 18.82 -8.18 -1.09
N THR A 30 19.46 -7.67 -0.04
CA THR A 30 18.83 -7.59 1.28
C THR A 30 17.54 -6.74 1.26
N ILE A 31 17.58 -5.60 0.58
CA ILE A 31 16.42 -4.74 0.41
C ILE A 31 15.30 -5.47 -0.35
N SER A 32 15.66 -6.16 -1.43
CA SER A 32 14.71 -6.92 -2.25
C SER A 32 14.04 -8.04 -1.44
N GLU A 33 14.81 -8.78 -0.66
CA GLU A 33 14.30 -9.84 0.21
C GLU A 33 13.36 -9.27 1.28
N ALA A 34 13.76 -8.19 1.93
CA ALA A 34 12.94 -7.54 2.95
C ALA A 34 11.62 -7.02 2.35
N THR A 35 11.66 -6.48 1.13
CA THR A 35 10.45 -6.03 0.42
C THR A 35 9.53 -7.20 0.12
N GLY A 36 10.08 -8.34 -0.32
CA GLY A 36 9.32 -9.55 -0.57
C GLY A 36 8.66 -10.09 0.70
N GLU A 37 9.39 -10.14 1.80
CA GLU A 37 8.87 -10.55 3.10
C GLU A 37 7.75 -9.63 3.57
N HIS A 38 7.92 -8.32 3.38
CA HIS A 38 6.90 -7.34 3.74
C HIS A 38 5.62 -7.56 2.95
N ARG A 39 5.71 -7.75 1.63
CA ARG A 39 4.54 -8.02 0.79
C ARG A 39 3.83 -9.29 1.20
N SER A 40 4.59 -10.34 1.49
CA SER A 40 4.04 -11.61 1.95
C SER A 40 3.33 -11.47 3.29
N ASN A 41 3.92 -10.73 4.22
CA ASN A 41 3.33 -10.46 5.52
C ASN A 41 1.99 -9.71 5.39
N ILE A 42 1.96 -8.64 4.57
CA ILE A 42 0.74 -7.88 4.33
C ILE A 42 -0.35 -8.76 3.71
N LYS A 43 0.01 -9.56 2.72
CA LYS A 43 -0.94 -10.48 2.10
C LYS A 43 -1.52 -11.46 3.11
N GLY A 44 -0.67 -12.03 3.96
CA GLY A 44 -1.11 -12.95 5.01
C GLY A 44 -2.09 -12.31 5.97
N ILE A 45 -1.81 -11.07 6.41
CA ILE A 45 -2.70 -10.34 7.31
C ILE A 45 -4.06 -10.08 6.64
N LEU A 46 -4.05 -9.61 5.40
CA LEU A 46 -5.29 -9.32 4.67
C LEU A 46 -6.14 -10.57 4.48
N ASP A 47 -5.52 -11.69 4.12
CA ASP A 47 -6.20 -12.97 3.89
C ASP A 47 -6.76 -13.52 5.22
N GLU A 48 -5.99 -13.45 6.29
CA GLU A 48 -6.40 -13.96 7.59
C GLU A 48 -7.49 -13.12 8.24
N ARG A 49 -7.38 -11.78 8.16
CA ARG A 49 -8.30 -10.86 8.82
C ARG A 49 -9.49 -10.42 7.96
N GLY A 50 -9.39 -10.60 6.65
CA GLY A 50 -10.43 -10.13 5.73
C GLY A 50 -10.50 -8.62 5.59
N TYR A 51 -9.39 -7.91 5.85
CA TYR A 51 -9.35 -6.45 5.70
C TYR A 51 -9.36 -6.05 4.23
N HIS A 52 -10.00 -4.93 3.95
CA HIS A 52 -9.89 -4.28 2.65
C HIS A 52 -8.46 -3.74 2.48
N LYS A 53 -7.81 -4.09 1.38
CA LYS A 53 -6.39 -3.76 1.12
C LYS A 53 -6.12 -2.25 1.24
N LYS A 54 -6.92 -1.43 0.54
CA LYS A 54 -6.72 0.02 0.52
C LYS A 54 -7.00 0.65 1.89
N ALA A 55 -8.06 0.25 2.55
CA ALA A 55 -8.40 0.77 3.87
C ALA A 55 -7.29 0.45 4.88
N PHE A 56 -6.75 -0.78 4.84
CA PHE A 56 -5.66 -1.17 5.72
C PHE A 56 -4.40 -0.34 5.45
N ALA A 57 -4.06 -0.11 4.17
CA ALA A 57 -2.92 0.73 3.79
C ALA A 57 -3.08 2.16 4.30
N ASP A 58 -4.28 2.73 4.22
CA ASP A 58 -4.57 4.08 4.71
C ASP A 58 -4.37 4.18 6.23
N PHE A 59 -4.83 3.18 6.98
CA PHE A 59 -4.64 3.15 8.44
C PHE A 59 -3.18 2.96 8.83
N ARG A 60 -2.43 2.17 8.08
CA ARG A 60 -0.99 2.03 8.30
C ARG A 60 -0.26 3.36 8.10
N ALA A 61 -0.59 4.07 7.04
CA ALA A 61 -0.01 5.39 6.77
C ALA A 61 -0.35 6.39 7.88
N MET A 62 -1.58 6.39 8.35
CA MET A 62 -2.03 7.25 9.43
C MET A 62 -1.29 6.93 10.73
N HIS A 63 -1.15 5.65 11.05
CA HIS A 63 -0.45 5.22 12.26
C HIS A 63 1.03 5.62 12.27
N ALA A 64 1.66 5.72 11.10
CA ALA A 64 3.06 6.08 10.95
C ALA A 64 3.32 7.59 11.08
N MET A 65 2.29 8.43 11.16
CA MET A 65 2.44 9.87 11.32
C MET A 65 3.02 10.23 12.69
N SER A 66 3.71 11.39 12.76
CA SER A 66 4.10 11.95 14.06
C SER A 66 2.86 12.34 14.86
N ASP A 67 2.97 12.41 16.18
CA ASP A 67 1.83 12.70 17.05
C ASP A 67 1.11 14.00 16.69
N ASP A 68 1.86 15.06 16.38
CA ASP A 68 1.29 16.35 16.00
C ASP A 68 0.49 16.25 14.69
N LYS A 69 1.06 15.59 13.69
CA LYS A 69 0.39 15.39 12.40
C LYS A 69 -0.81 14.46 12.55
N PHE A 70 -0.68 13.43 13.36
CA PHE A 70 -1.75 12.49 13.61
C PHE A 70 -2.95 13.18 14.26
N ALA A 71 -2.72 14.01 15.27
CA ALA A 71 -3.81 14.70 15.97
C ALA A 71 -4.62 15.58 15.02
N ASP A 72 -3.94 16.36 14.17
CA ASP A 72 -4.62 17.22 13.19
C ASP A 72 -5.34 16.41 12.12
N TYR A 73 -4.67 15.39 11.61
CA TYR A 73 -5.26 14.48 10.60
C TYR A 73 -6.50 13.78 11.15
N TRP A 74 -6.40 13.22 12.34
CA TRP A 74 -7.51 12.46 12.96
C TRP A 74 -8.73 13.34 13.18
N ARG A 75 -8.52 14.57 13.66
CA ARG A 75 -9.60 15.52 13.87
C ARG A 75 -10.39 15.75 12.59
N THR A 76 -9.70 16.01 11.49
CA THR A 76 -10.32 16.26 10.19
C THR A 76 -10.93 14.97 9.62
N PHE A 77 -10.20 13.87 9.71
CA PHE A 77 -10.68 12.58 9.21
C PHE A 77 -11.99 12.17 9.90
N LYS A 78 -12.02 12.28 11.21
CA LYS A 78 -13.22 11.93 11.99
C LYS A 78 -14.40 12.82 11.62
N ALA A 79 -14.17 14.13 11.47
CA ALA A 79 -15.20 15.05 11.04
C ALA A 79 -15.73 14.70 9.65
N CYS A 80 -14.84 14.30 8.73
CA CYS A 80 -15.24 13.85 7.40
C CYS A 80 -16.08 12.56 7.46
N VAL A 81 -15.67 11.60 8.27
CA VAL A 81 -16.41 10.35 8.47
C VAL A 81 -17.81 10.65 9.00
N ASP A 82 -17.90 11.48 10.03
CA ASP A 82 -19.20 11.84 10.64
C ASP A 82 -20.12 12.55 9.63
N ALA A 83 -19.56 13.45 8.82
CA ALA A 83 -20.32 14.16 7.79
C ALA A 83 -20.76 13.27 6.64
N TYR A 84 -19.96 12.26 6.30
CA TYR A 84 -20.19 11.40 5.13
C TYR A 84 -20.99 10.13 5.47
N GLU A 85 -21.21 9.84 6.74
CA GLU A 85 -21.79 8.57 7.19
C GLU A 85 -23.12 8.24 6.52
N ALA A 86 -24.04 9.19 6.47
CA ALA A 86 -25.35 8.98 5.85
C ALA A 86 -25.22 8.71 4.35
N GLU A 87 -24.32 9.42 3.67
CA GLU A 87 -24.07 9.21 2.25
C GLU A 87 -23.44 7.83 2.00
N ALA A 88 -22.52 7.40 2.87
CA ALA A 88 -21.90 6.09 2.77
C ALA A 88 -22.95 4.97 2.92
N GLU A 89 -23.84 5.09 3.91
CA GLU A 89 -24.91 4.14 4.12
C GLU A 89 -25.87 4.08 2.92
N SER A 90 -26.20 5.23 2.36
CA SER A 90 -27.04 5.32 1.16
C SER A 90 -26.42 4.62 -0.02
N ARG A 91 -25.12 4.82 -0.25
CA ARG A 91 -24.38 4.17 -1.34
C ARG A 91 -24.34 2.65 -1.16
N ILE A 92 -24.15 2.18 0.05
CA ILE A 92 -24.14 0.76 0.36
C ILE A 92 -25.53 0.16 0.13
N GLN A 93 -26.57 0.83 0.59
CA GLN A 93 -27.95 0.36 0.41
C GLN A 93 -28.32 0.28 -1.07
N ASP A 94 -27.96 1.30 -1.85
CA ASP A 94 -28.20 1.32 -3.30
C ASP A 94 -27.51 0.15 -3.99
N LEU A 95 -26.29 -0.16 -3.57
CA LEU A 95 -25.52 -1.29 -4.11
C LEU A 95 -26.20 -2.62 -3.79
N LEU A 96 -26.65 -2.80 -2.55
CA LEU A 96 -27.34 -4.01 -2.13
C LEU A 96 -28.67 -4.19 -2.86
N ASP A 97 -29.41 -3.11 -3.06
CA ASP A 97 -30.67 -3.12 -3.80
C ASP A 97 -30.43 -3.53 -5.26
N ARG A 98 -29.41 -2.97 -5.91
CA ARG A 98 -29.05 -3.34 -7.28
C ARG A 98 -28.64 -4.80 -7.40
N LYS A 99 -27.85 -5.30 -6.45
CA LYS A 99 -27.45 -6.72 -6.44
C LYS A 99 -28.63 -7.64 -6.20
N GLY A 100 -29.57 -7.25 -5.35
CA GLY A 100 -30.79 -7.98 -5.11
C GLY A 100 -31.64 -8.08 -6.38
N GLU A 101 -31.78 -6.98 -7.12
CA GLU A 101 -32.50 -6.95 -8.39
C GLU A 101 -31.85 -7.83 -9.44
N GLU A 102 -30.52 -7.77 -9.57
CA GLU A 102 -29.77 -8.61 -10.49
C GLU A 102 -29.95 -10.09 -10.17
N THR A 103 -29.85 -10.46 -8.90
CA THR A 103 -30.03 -11.83 -8.44
C THR A 103 -31.47 -12.32 -8.72
N SER A 104 -32.46 -11.49 -8.43
CA SER A 104 -33.87 -11.81 -8.70
C SER A 104 -34.12 -12.00 -10.19
N GLY A 105 -33.53 -11.14 -11.03
CA GLY A 105 -33.61 -11.27 -12.48
C GLY A 105 -33.01 -12.57 -13.00
N MET A 106 -31.85 -12.94 -12.49
CA MET A 106 -31.16 -14.19 -12.83
C MET A 106 -32.00 -15.41 -12.43
N GLU A 107 -32.56 -15.42 -11.23
CA GLU A 107 -33.42 -16.50 -10.74
C GLU A 107 -34.68 -16.63 -11.58
N ALA A 108 -35.30 -15.52 -11.95
CA ALA A 108 -36.47 -15.51 -12.81
C ALA A 108 -36.17 -16.08 -14.19
N ASP A 109 -35.04 -15.72 -14.79
CA ASP A 109 -34.59 -16.24 -16.08
C ASP A 109 -34.34 -17.76 -16.02
N MET A 110 -33.71 -18.21 -14.96
CA MET A 110 -33.44 -19.62 -14.74
C MET A 110 -34.75 -20.42 -14.53
N ALA A 111 -35.71 -19.84 -13.83
CA ALA A 111 -37.01 -20.46 -13.59
C ALA A 111 -37.88 -20.53 -14.85
N ALA A 112 -37.64 -19.61 -15.80
CA ALA A 112 -38.39 -19.59 -17.07
C ALA A 112 -37.95 -20.63 -18.07
N GLU A 113 -36.77 -21.21 -17.88
CA GLU A 113 -36.26 -22.30 -18.71
C GLU A 113 -36.77 -23.65 -18.22
#